data_52e0406a85685714f8e04fecf9e21c19
#
_entry.id   52e0406a85685714f8e04fecf9e21c19
#
_cell.length_a   1.000
_cell.length_b   1.000
_cell.length_c   1.000
_cell.angle_alpha   90.00
_cell.angle_beta   90.00
_cell.angle_gamma   90.00
#
_symmetry.space_group_name_H-M   'P 1'
#
loop_
_entity.id
_entity.type
_entity.pdbx_description
1 polymer ?
#
loop_
_entity_poly.entity_id
_entity_poly.type
_entity_poly.pdbx_seq_one_letter_code
_entity_poly.pdbx_strand_id
1 'polypeptide(L)'
;MERVAAALYGLDLLFLLSFQILNRDMPVFARPVSEYGLGRTARLFRVYLIAGCIAPPILAWQIHASGDPDFPVLLPVYLVLVALGRLGIAIWRSDPHGAAPTRSGNIHHVATLLAFTSAFMVVIEATPQLFALHEGARSMADHVLKYVISVSFLAVVLTISSPLRRWFGLAERVFLWSTAIWFLLATLTLPPL
;
A
#
# COMPACT_ATOMS: atom_id res chain seq x y z
N MET A 1 -12.25 11.62 13.16
CA MET A 1 -11.94 10.48 12.30
C MET A 1 -10.61 10.65 11.55
N GLU A 2 -10.24 11.86 11.12
CA GLU A 2 -8.96 12.15 10.43
C GLU A 2 -7.73 11.69 11.16
N ARG A 3 -7.61 12.07 12.43
CA ARG A 3 -6.46 11.67 13.26
C ARG A 3 -6.33 10.14 13.36
N VAL A 4 -7.46 9.43 13.25
CA VAL A 4 -7.46 7.96 13.27
C VAL A 4 -6.87 7.40 11.98
N ALA A 5 -7.29 7.90 10.80
CA ALA A 5 -6.74 7.44 9.52
C ALA A 5 -5.24 7.79 9.41
N ALA A 6 -4.86 9.03 9.75
CA ALA A 6 -3.46 9.44 9.77
C ALA A 6 -2.62 8.60 10.73
N ALA A 7 -3.13 8.32 11.93
CA ALA A 7 -2.46 7.45 12.90
C ALA A 7 -2.28 6.02 12.37
N LEU A 8 -3.30 5.47 11.69
CA LEU A 8 -3.22 4.13 11.10
C LEU A 8 -2.20 4.06 9.96
N TYR A 9 -2.13 5.08 9.08
CA TYR A 9 -1.09 5.12 8.04
C TYR A 9 0.31 5.39 8.60
N GLY A 10 0.42 6.20 9.68
CA GLY A 10 1.65 6.33 10.43
C GLY A 10 2.09 5.00 11.05
N LEU A 11 1.13 4.23 11.59
CA LEU A 11 1.38 2.88 12.11
C LEU A 11 1.82 1.91 11.01
N ASP A 12 1.29 2.01 9.78
CA ASP A 12 1.75 1.22 8.63
C ASP A 12 3.25 1.44 8.37
N LEU A 13 3.72 2.69 8.40
CA LEU A 13 5.15 3.03 8.25
C LEU A 13 6.00 2.44 9.39
N LEU A 14 5.51 2.51 10.63
CA LEU A 14 6.20 1.92 11.79
C LEU A 14 6.29 0.39 11.66
N PHE A 15 5.25 -0.28 11.18
CA PHE A 15 5.30 -1.72 10.91
C PHE A 15 6.31 -2.05 9.82
N LEU A 16 6.31 -1.33 8.69
CA LEU A 16 7.26 -1.53 7.60
C LEU A 16 8.72 -1.37 8.10
N LEU A 17 8.99 -0.35 8.93
CA LEU A 17 10.29 -0.17 9.56
C LEU A 17 10.63 -1.32 10.50
N SER A 18 9.69 -1.73 11.35
CA SER A 18 9.88 -2.82 12.30
C SER A 18 10.24 -4.14 11.60
N PHE A 19 9.60 -4.44 10.46
CA PHE A 19 9.94 -5.63 9.67
C PHE A 19 11.38 -5.61 9.16
N GLN A 20 11.87 -4.47 8.69
CA GLN A 20 13.25 -4.32 8.24
C GLN A 20 14.25 -4.55 9.38
N ILE A 21 13.93 -4.03 10.57
CA ILE A 21 14.80 -4.15 11.75
C ILE A 21 14.79 -5.58 12.28
N LEU A 22 13.61 -6.21 12.37
CA LEU A 22 13.44 -7.54 12.95
C LEU A 22 13.91 -8.68 12.03
N ASN A 23 13.98 -8.47 10.73
CA ASN A 23 14.35 -9.48 9.72
C ASN A 23 15.56 -9.02 8.89
N ARG A 24 16.62 -8.54 9.55
CA ARG A 24 17.86 -8.04 8.90
C ARG A 24 18.58 -9.09 8.06
N ASP A 25 18.35 -10.36 8.35
CA ASP A 25 18.86 -11.53 7.67
C ASP A 25 18.14 -11.82 6.33
N MET A 26 16.98 -11.18 6.09
CA MET A 26 16.22 -11.37 4.85
C MET A 26 16.78 -10.50 3.71
N PRO A 27 17.16 -11.08 2.56
CA PRO A 27 17.63 -10.31 1.40
C PRO A 27 16.58 -9.34 0.88
N VAL A 28 16.82 -8.03 1.07
CA VAL A 28 15.86 -6.95 0.75
C VAL A 28 15.52 -6.89 -0.75
N PHE A 29 16.48 -7.21 -1.61
CA PHE A 29 16.30 -7.12 -3.06
C PHE A 29 15.39 -8.22 -3.62
N ALA A 30 15.58 -9.45 -3.17
CA ALA A 30 14.94 -10.62 -3.79
C ALA A 30 13.69 -11.10 -3.07
N ARG A 31 13.63 -10.95 -1.73
CA ARG A 31 12.55 -11.51 -0.92
C ARG A 31 11.39 -10.54 -0.78
N PRO A 32 10.15 -10.97 -1.06
CA PRO A 32 8.96 -10.14 -0.91
C PRO A 32 8.67 -9.81 0.57
N VAL A 33 7.99 -8.68 0.78
CA VAL A 33 7.52 -8.24 2.10
C VAL A 33 6.51 -9.25 2.69
N SER A 34 5.73 -9.91 1.85
CA SER A 34 4.79 -10.94 2.28
C SER A 34 5.44 -12.13 3.00
N GLU A 35 6.73 -12.39 2.79
CA GLU A 35 7.46 -13.44 3.53
C GLU A 35 7.67 -13.12 5.01
N TYR A 36 7.52 -11.87 5.45
CA TYR A 36 7.44 -11.55 6.87
C TYR A 36 6.25 -12.24 7.56
N GLY A 37 5.23 -12.60 6.78
CA GLY A 37 4.07 -13.39 7.22
C GLY A 37 4.32 -14.89 7.41
N LEU A 38 5.50 -15.40 7.04
CA LEU A 38 5.84 -16.84 7.16
C LEU A 38 6.77 -17.15 8.33
N GLY A 39 7.52 -16.17 8.82
CA GLY A 39 8.55 -16.37 9.84
C GLY A 39 8.16 -15.87 11.24
N ARG A 40 9.18 -15.48 12.00
CA ARG A 40 9.07 -14.97 13.39
C ARG A 40 8.16 -13.75 13.53
N THR A 41 7.99 -12.96 12.47
CA THR A 41 7.14 -11.77 12.44
C THR A 41 5.73 -12.02 11.90
N ALA A 42 5.32 -13.27 11.69
CA ALA A 42 4.03 -13.62 11.07
C ALA A 42 2.81 -13.03 11.80
N ARG A 43 2.82 -13.02 13.15
CA ARG A 43 1.74 -12.40 13.93
C ARG A 43 1.71 -10.88 13.75
N LEU A 44 2.87 -10.25 13.80
CA LEU A 44 3.01 -8.80 13.60
C LEU A 44 2.58 -8.41 12.19
N PHE A 45 2.95 -9.18 11.18
CA PHE A 45 2.54 -8.97 9.79
C PHE A 45 1.02 -9.05 9.62
N ARG A 46 0.37 -10.01 10.30
CA ARG A 46 -1.10 -10.10 10.29
C ARG A 46 -1.76 -8.89 10.95
N VAL A 47 -1.23 -8.42 12.08
CA VAL A 47 -1.72 -7.21 12.75
C VAL A 47 -1.59 -6.00 11.85
N TYR A 48 -0.43 -5.83 11.18
CA TYR A 48 -0.20 -4.80 10.17
C TYR A 48 -1.27 -4.81 9.07
N LEU A 49 -1.55 -5.98 8.49
CA LEU A 49 -2.54 -6.10 7.42
C LEU A 49 -3.95 -5.77 7.89
N ILE A 50 -4.36 -6.29 9.06
CA ILE A 50 -5.69 -6.04 9.64
C ILE A 50 -5.85 -4.56 10.01
N ALA A 51 -4.87 -3.95 10.66
CA ALA A 51 -4.90 -2.52 10.97
C ALA A 51 -5.01 -1.68 9.69
N GLY A 52 -4.28 -2.05 8.64
CA GLY A 52 -4.33 -1.38 7.35
C GLY A 52 -5.61 -1.62 6.54
N CYS A 53 -6.51 -2.52 6.94
CA CYS A 53 -7.84 -2.63 6.36
C CYS A 53 -8.79 -1.52 6.83
N ILE A 54 -8.49 -0.84 7.95
CA ILE A 54 -9.37 0.14 8.57
C ILE A 54 -9.19 1.53 7.97
N ALA A 55 -7.95 1.92 7.69
CA ALA A 55 -7.63 3.27 7.21
C ALA A 55 -8.26 3.63 5.84
N PRO A 56 -8.24 2.77 4.80
CA PRO A 56 -8.80 3.11 3.50
C PRO A 56 -10.30 3.43 3.51
N PRO A 57 -11.19 2.68 4.21
CA PRO A 57 -12.60 3.07 4.33
C PRO A 57 -12.82 4.40 5.06
N ILE A 58 -11.98 4.73 6.05
CA ILE A 58 -12.05 6.04 6.73
C ILE A 58 -11.68 7.15 5.75
N LEU A 59 -10.63 6.97 4.94
CA LEU A 59 -10.24 7.93 3.91
C LEU A 59 -11.34 8.07 2.84
N ALA A 60 -11.98 6.96 2.43
CA ALA A 60 -13.12 6.99 1.51
C ALA A 60 -14.27 7.83 2.06
N TRP A 61 -14.56 7.69 3.34
CA TRP A 61 -15.56 8.51 4.03
C TRP A 61 -15.15 9.99 4.09
N GLN A 62 -13.88 10.31 4.37
CA GLN A 62 -13.39 11.69 4.40
C GLN A 62 -13.54 12.37 3.04
N ILE A 63 -13.17 11.68 1.95
CA ILE A 63 -13.34 12.16 0.58
C ILE A 63 -14.83 12.39 0.26
N HIS A 64 -15.69 11.44 0.60
CA HIS A 64 -17.13 11.58 0.38
C HIS A 64 -17.72 12.76 1.18
N ALA A 65 -17.31 12.91 2.43
CA ALA A 65 -17.83 13.93 3.33
C ALA A 65 -17.27 15.34 3.04
N SER A 66 -16.15 15.46 2.30
CA SER A 66 -15.65 16.75 1.81
C SER A 66 -16.62 17.42 0.85
N GLY A 67 -17.48 16.63 0.19
CA GLY A 67 -18.45 17.13 -0.77
C GLY A 67 -17.83 17.74 -2.05
N ASP A 68 -16.51 17.55 -2.23
CA ASP A 68 -15.80 18.09 -3.38
C ASP A 68 -16.15 17.27 -4.64
N PRO A 69 -16.84 17.88 -5.63
CA PRO A 69 -17.29 17.18 -6.83
C PRO A 69 -16.14 16.79 -7.77
N ASP A 70 -14.94 17.33 -7.56
CA ASP A 70 -13.79 17.08 -8.43
C ASP A 70 -13.11 15.73 -8.13
N PHE A 71 -13.44 15.09 -6.98
CA PHE A 71 -12.97 13.74 -6.70
C PHE A 71 -13.67 12.69 -7.58
N PRO A 72 -12.92 11.80 -8.23
CA PRO A 72 -13.48 10.74 -9.07
C PRO A 72 -14.45 9.84 -8.31
N VAL A 73 -15.59 9.55 -8.93
CA VAL A 73 -16.68 8.72 -8.34
C VAL A 73 -16.21 7.31 -7.94
N LEU A 74 -15.20 6.76 -8.64
CA LEU A 74 -14.66 5.43 -8.38
C LEU A 74 -13.64 5.40 -7.23
N LEU A 75 -13.18 6.55 -6.76
CA LEU A 75 -12.14 6.62 -5.73
C LEU A 75 -12.50 5.87 -4.43
N PRO A 76 -13.72 6.02 -3.87
CA PRO A 76 -14.13 5.22 -2.71
C PRO A 76 -14.14 3.72 -2.98
N VAL A 77 -14.48 3.31 -4.20
CA VAL A 77 -14.47 1.88 -4.59
C VAL A 77 -13.04 1.33 -4.54
N TYR A 78 -12.06 2.03 -5.11
CA TYR A 78 -10.67 1.60 -5.04
C TYR A 78 -10.17 1.51 -3.59
N LEU A 79 -10.54 2.44 -2.72
CA LEU A 79 -10.17 2.40 -1.30
C LEU A 79 -10.76 1.18 -0.58
N VAL A 80 -12.01 0.81 -0.88
CA VAL A 80 -12.62 -0.43 -0.37
C VAL A 80 -11.88 -1.66 -0.91
N LEU A 81 -11.51 -1.67 -2.19
CA LEU A 81 -10.75 -2.77 -2.79
C LEU A 81 -9.34 -2.91 -2.19
N VAL A 82 -8.69 -1.81 -1.81
CA VAL A 82 -7.43 -1.85 -1.02
C VAL A 82 -7.65 -2.60 0.29
N ALA A 83 -8.69 -2.24 1.04
CA ALA A 83 -9.02 -2.90 2.30
C ALA A 83 -9.32 -4.39 2.13
N LEU A 84 -10.13 -4.76 1.14
CA LEU A 84 -10.46 -6.15 0.83
C LEU A 84 -9.24 -6.96 0.39
N GLY A 85 -8.38 -6.38 -0.43
CA GLY A 85 -7.12 -7.00 -0.84
C GLY A 85 -6.21 -7.25 0.36
N ARG A 86 -6.01 -6.26 1.25
CA ARG A 86 -5.23 -6.44 2.50
C ARG A 86 -5.82 -7.51 3.40
N LEU A 87 -7.15 -7.56 3.52
CA LEU A 87 -7.84 -8.62 4.28
C LEU A 87 -7.57 -10.00 3.67
N GLY A 88 -7.63 -10.11 2.35
CA GLY A 88 -7.27 -11.34 1.64
C GLY A 88 -5.84 -11.78 1.94
N ILE A 89 -4.86 -10.86 1.87
CA ILE A 89 -3.46 -11.13 2.22
C ILE A 89 -3.32 -11.60 3.68
N ALA A 90 -4.13 -11.07 4.61
CA ALA A 90 -4.10 -11.45 6.02
C ALA A 90 -4.66 -12.87 6.29
N ILE A 91 -5.64 -13.29 5.49
CA ILE A 91 -6.32 -14.59 5.63
C ILE A 91 -5.49 -15.70 4.96
N TRP A 92 -5.08 -15.50 3.71
CA TRP A 92 -4.35 -16.50 2.92
C TRP A 92 -2.85 -16.24 2.96
N ARG A 93 -2.10 -17.24 3.34
CA ARG A 93 -0.63 -17.14 3.42
C ARG A 93 0.00 -17.23 2.04
N SER A 94 1.08 -16.48 1.83
CA SER A 94 1.94 -16.63 0.66
C SER A 94 2.70 -17.95 0.72
N ASP A 95 3.15 -18.41 -0.44
CA ASP A 95 4.09 -19.53 -0.52
C ASP A 95 5.52 -19.03 -0.23
N PRO A 96 6.37 -19.85 0.42
CA PRO A 96 7.79 -19.55 0.56
C PRO A 96 8.47 -19.40 -0.81
N HIS A 97 9.48 -18.55 -0.89
CA HIS A 97 10.23 -18.36 -2.12
C HIS A 97 10.82 -19.68 -2.63
N GLY A 98 10.52 -20.02 -3.89
CA GLY A 98 10.97 -21.25 -4.53
C GLY A 98 10.12 -22.49 -4.23
N ALA A 99 9.09 -22.39 -3.40
CA ALA A 99 8.13 -23.47 -3.18
C ALA A 99 7.17 -23.62 -4.36
N ALA A 100 6.58 -24.81 -4.51
CA ALA A 100 5.52 -25.04 -5.48
C ALA A 100 4.27 -24.19 -5.12
N PRO A 101 3.57 -23.62 -6.12
CA PRO A 101 2.37 -22.83 -5.88
C PRO A 101 1.27 -23.65 -5.18
N THR A 102 0.68 -23.06 -4.13
CA THR A 102 -0.48 -23.65 -3.43
C THR A 102 -1.74 -22.83 -3.75
N ARG A 103 -2.93 -23.42 -3.44
CA ARG A 103 -4.19 -22.67 -3.53
C ARG A 103 -4.18 -21.42 -2.64
N SER A 104 -3.62 -21.52 -1.44
CA SER A 104 -3.49 -20.37 -0.53
C SER A 104 -2.60 -19.27 -1.14
N GLY A 105 -1.42 -19.65 -1.66
CA GLY A 105 -0.50 -18.73 -2.31
C GLY A 105 -1.11 -18.05 -3.54
N ASN A 106 -1.86 -18.79 -4.36
CA ASN A 106 -2.53 -18.21 -5.53
C ASN A 106 -3.59 -17.17 -5.12
N ILE A 107 -4.41 -17.46 -4.09
CA ILE A 107 -5.39 -16.48 -3.58
C ILE A 107 -4.66 -15.27 -2.97
N HIS A 108 -3.57 -15.50 -2.24
CA HIS A 108 -2.72 -14.42 -1.72
C HIS A 108 -2.20 -13.50 -2.85
N HIS A 109 -1.72 -14.06 -3.96
CA HIS A 109 -1.25 -13.28 -5.10
C HIS A 109 -2.37 -12.46 -5.74
N VAL A 110 -3.58 -13.03 -5.91
CA VAL A 110 -4.74 -12.30 -6.41
C VAL A 110 -5.11 -11.15 -5.47
N ALA A 111 -5.13 -11.40 -4.16
CA ALA A 111 -5.41 -10.37 -3.15
C ALA A 111 -4.34 -9.27 -3.14
N THR A 112 -3.07 -9.63 -3.33
CA THR A 112 -1.96 -8.66 -3.44
C THR A 112 -2.10 -7.81 -4.70
N LEU A 113 -2.41 -8.42 -5.84
CA LEU A 113 -2.65 -7.70 -7.09
C LEU A 113 -3.83 -6.72 -6.94
N LEU A 114 -4.93 -7.18 -6.34
CA LEU A 114 -6.08 -6.32 -6.05
C LEU A 114 -5.69 -5.13 -5.18
N ALA A 115 -5.00 -5.36 -4.05
CA ALA A 115 -4.59 -4.29 -3.15
C ALA A 115 -3.64 -3.28 -3.82
N PHE A 116 -2.63 -3.76 -4.54
CA PHE A 116 -1.61 -2.91 -5.17
C PHE A 116 -2.17 -2.10 -6.33
N THR A 117 -2.94 -2.74 -7.22
CA THR A 117 -3.56 -2.05 -8.35
C THR A 117 -4.55 -1.00 -7.87
N SER A 118 -5.39 -1.33 -6.88
CA SER A 118 -6.35 -0.38 -6.33
C SER A 118 -5.65 0.79 -5.62
N ALA A 119 -4.60 0.54 -4.84
CA ALA A 119 -3.82 1.60 -4.20
C ALA A 119 -3.14 2.50 -5.25
N PHE A 120 -2.60 1.93 -6.32
CA PHE A 120 -2.05 2.68 -7.45
C PHE A 120 -3.12 3.57 -8.11
N MET A 121 -4.33 3.03 -8.38
CA MET A 121 -5.44 3.80 -8.96
C MET A 121 -5.86 4.96 -8.06
N VAL A 122 -5.93 4.76 -6.73
CA VAL A 122 -6.20 5.84 -5.77
C VAL A 122 -5.18 6.96 -5.93
N VAL A 123 -3.88 6.64 -5.97
CA VAL A 123 -2.81 7.64 -6.11
C VAL A 123 -2.93 8.40 -7.44
N ILE A 124 -3.17 7.70 -8.54
CA ILE A 124 -3.25 8.34 -9.86
C ILE A 124 -4.43 9.30 -9.94
N GLU A 125 -5.59 8.88 -9.45
CA GLU A 125 -6.83 9.64 -9.58
C GLU A 125 -6.99 10.75 -8.53
N ALA A 126 -6.52 10.53 -7.28
CA ALA A 126 -6.69 11.54 -6.23
C ALA A 126 -5.58 12.61 -6.22
N THR A 127 -4.40 12.31 -6.77
CA THR A 127 -3.28 13.26 -6.71
C THR A 127 -3.57 14.62 -7.38
N PRO A 128 -4.23 14.72 -8.55
CA PRO A 128 -4.54 16.00 -9.17
C PRO A 128 -5.41 16.90 -8.28
N GLN A 129 -6.42 16.35 -7.60
CA GLN A 129 -7.31 17.09 -6.71
C GLN A 129 -6.57 17.54 -5.44
N LEU A 130 -5.76 16.67 -4.87
CA LEU A 130 -4.93 16.99 -3.70
C LEU A 130 -3.90 18.09 -4.03
N PHE A 131 -3.37 18.13 -5.26
CA PHE A 131 -2.49 19.22 -5.69
C PHE A 131 -3.21 20.56 -5.82
N ALA A 132 -4.46 20.55 -6.30
CA ALA A 132 -5.26 21.77 -6.40
C ALA A 132 -5.50 22.41 -5.03
N LEU A 133 -5.45 21.63 -3.94
CA LEU A 133 -5.59 22.12 -2.57
C LEU A 133 -4.29 22.70 -1.98
N HIS A 134 -3.14 22.52 -2.65
CA HIS A 134 -1.83 22.91 -2.12
C HIS A 134 -0.96 23.61 -3.17
N GLU A 135 -0.25 24.64 -2.73
CA GLU A 135 0.75 25.32 -3.54
C GLU A 135 2.19 25.06 -3.05
N GLY A 136 3.18 25.25 -3.91
CA GLY A 136 4.58 25.25 -3.55
C GLY A 136 5.21 23.87 -3.32
N ALA A 137 6.07 23.76 -2.31
CA ALA A 137 6.90 22.59 -2.05
C ALA A 137 6.11 21.30 -1.77
N ARG A 138 4.90 21.40 -1.21
CA ARG A 138 4.03 20.27 -0.92
C ARG A 138 3.45 19.66 -2.20
N SER A 139 3.00 20.49 -3.12
CA SER A 139 2.57 20.05 -4.45
C SER A 139 3.69 19.30 -5.18
N MET A 140 4.93 19.78 -5.08
CA MET A 140 6.09 19.10 -5.67
C MET A 140 6.32 17.73 -5.02
N ALA A 141 6.21 17.61 -3.69
CA ALA A 141 6.36 16.34 -2.99
C ALA A 141 5.32 15.30 -3.43
N ASP A 142 4.07 15.71 -3.61
CA ASP A 142 2.99 14.84 -4.08
C ASP A 142 3.23 14.36 -5.52
N HIS A 143 3.72 15.25 -6.42
CA HIS A 143 4.13 14.86 -7.78
C HIS A 143 5.26 13.83 -7.76
N VAL A 144 6.31 14.08 -6.98
CA VAL A 144 7.44 13.14 -6.85
C VAL A 144 6.96 11.78 -6.33
N LEU A 145 6.12 11.76 -5.29
CA LEU A 145 5.55 10.51 -4.77
C LEU A 145 4.72 9.77 -5.81
N LYS A 146 3.86 10.47 -6.57
CA LYS A 146 3.10 9.86 -7.68
C LYS A 146 4.02 9.18 -8.69
N TYR A 147 5.10 9.84 -9.11
CA TYR A 147 6.06 9.24 -10.03
C TYR A 147 6.80 8.05 -9.43
N VAL A 148 7.27 8.15 -8.19
CA VAL A 148 7.93 7.03 -7.49
C VAL A 148 7.00 5.84 -7.37
N ILE A 149 5.74 6.05 -7.00
CA ILE A 149 4.72 4.99 -6.90
C ILE A 149 4.47 4.37 -8.28
N SER A 150 4.34 5.17 -9.33
CA SER A 150 4.08 4.68 -10.68
C SER A 150 5.23 3.82 -11.21
N VAL A 151 6.47 4.29 -11.06
CA VAL A 151 7.67 3.56 -11.49
C VAL A 151 7.86 2.29 -10.68
N SER A 152 7.66 2.34 -9.35
CA SER A 152 7.79 1.16 -8.50
C SER A 152 6.67 0.14 -8.73
N PHE A 153 5.43 0.57 -9.01
CA PHE A 153 4.35 -0.33 -9.41
C PHE A 153 4.66 -1.05 -10.71
N LEU A 154 5.12 -0.32 -11.73
CA LEU A 154 5.57 -0.91 -12.98
C LEU A 154 6.72 -1.91 -12.76
N ALA A 155 7.70 -1.54 -11.90
CA ALA A 155 8.79 -2.43 -11.54
C ALA A 155 8.29 -3.71 -10.85
N VAL A 156 7.32 -3.62 -9.93
CA VAL A 156 6.66 -4.79 -9.32
C VAL A 156 6.08 -5.70 -10.40
N VAL A 157 5.29 -5.15 -11.32
CA VAL A 157 4.66 -5.93 -12.41
C VAL A 157 5.71 -6.62 -13.28
N LEU A 158 6.75 -5.89 -13.69
CA LEU A 158 7.81 -6.43 -14.56
C LEU A 158 8.66 -7.50 -13.87
N THR A 159 8.81 -7.44 -12.55
CA THR A 159 9.67 -8.37 -11.79
C THR A 159 8.95 -9.63 -11.33
N ILE A 160 7.62 -9.74 -11.45
CA ILE A 160 6.85 -10.93 -11.02
C ILE A 160 7.32 -12.20 -11.75
N SER A 161 7.54 -12.13 -13.08
CA SER A 161 7.71 -13.31 -13.93
C SER A 161 8.95 -13.28 -14.83
N SER A 162 9.91 -12.40 -14.60
CA SER A 162 11.03 -12.18 -15.50
C SER A 162 12.38 -12.56 -14.87
N PRO A 163 13.48 -12.59 -15.64
CA PRO A 163 14.83 -12.69 -15.09
C PRO A 163 15.15 -11.56 -14.09
N LEU A 164 14.32 -10.52 -14.03
CA LEU A 164 14.39 -9.42 -13.07
C LEU A 164 13.81 -9.76 -11.68
N ARG A 165 13.29 -10.97 -11.47
CA ARG A 165 12.68 -11.41 -10.20
C ARG A 165 13.58 -11.18 -8.97
N ARG A 166 14.88 -11.14 -9.15
CA ARG A 166 15.85 -10.79 -8.09
C ARG A 166 15.68 -9.37 -7.52
N TRP A 167 14.95 -8.49 -8.22
CA TRP A 167 14.68 -7.10 -7.81
C TRP A 167 13.27 -6.91 -7.25
N PHE A 168 12.46 -7.97 -7.25
CA PHE A 168 11.05 -7.90 -6.84
C PHE A 168 10.88 -7.35 -5.42
N GLY A 169 11.68 -7.84 -4.46
CA GLY A 169 11.61 -7.39 -3.09
C GLY A 169 11.92 -5.90 -2.90
N LEU A 170 12.85 -5.35 -3.69
CA LEU A 170 13.14 -3.92 -3.68
C LEU A 170 11.97 -3.12 -4.28
N ALA A 171 11.48 -3.52 -5.45
CA ALA A 171 10.36 -2.84 -6.11
C ALA A 171 9.12 -2.80 -5.22
N GLU A 172 8.77 -3.93 -4.59
CA GLU A 172 7.65 -4.03 -3.65
C GLU A 172 7.84 -3.10 -2.44
N ARG A 173 9.04 -3.04 -1.87
CA ARG A 173 9.30 -2.15 -0.72
C ARG A 173 9.18 -0.68 -1.10
N VAL A 174 9.77 -0.28 -2.22
CA VAL A 174 9.66 1.12 -2.68
C VAL A 174 8.19 1.48 -2.90
N PHE A 175 7.42 0.59 -3.53
CA PHE A 175 5.98 0.78 -3.74
C PHE A 175 5.22 0.92 -2.41
N LEU A 176 5.42 0.00 -1.46
CA LEU A 176 4.72 0.01 -0.18
C LEU A 176 5.06 1.24 0.67
N TRP A 177 6.35 1.61 0.76
CA TRP A 177 6.77 2.78 1.52
C TRP A 177 6.23 4.08 0.92
N SER A 178 6.41 4.29 -0.39
CA SER A 178 5.94 5.51 -1.06
C SER A 178 4.43 5.63 -1.02
N THR A 179 3.69 4.52 -1.18
CA THR A 179 2.23 4.48 -1.09
C THR A 179 1.76 4.79 0.33
N ALA A 180 2.38 4.22 1.37
CA ALA A 180 2.02 4.50 2.77
C ALA A 180 2.28 5.98 3.14
N ILE A 181 3.39 6.56 2.66
CA ILE A 181 3.69 7.99 2.84
C ILE A 181 2.62 8.83 2.12
N TRP A 182 2.28 8.50 0.88
CA TRP A 182 1.27 9.23 0.12
C TRP A 182 -0.10 9.20 0.82
N PHE A 183 -0.55 8.02 1.28
CA PHE A 183 -1.82 7.90 2.01
C PHE A 183 -1.82 8.70 3.32
N LEU A 184 -0.70 8.71 4.04
CA LEU A 184 -0.56 9.54 5.24
C LEU A 184 -0.70 11.02 4.90
N LEU A 185 0.00 11.50 3.88
CA LEU A 185 -0.08 12.89 3.43
C LEU A 185 -1.48 13.25 2.93
N ALA A 186 -2.13 12.37 2.17
CA ALA A 186 -3.49 12.56 1.68
C ALA A 186 -4.49 12.75 2.83
N THR A 187 -4.41 11.92 3.88
CA THR A 187 -5.29 12.06 5.05
C THR A 187 -5.06 13.35 5.84
N LEU A 188 -3.82 13.86 5.87
CA LEU A 188 -3.48 15.12 6.54
C LEU A 188 -3.84 16.36 5.72
N THR A 189 -4.15 16.18 4.43
CA THR A 189 -4.44 17.23 3.47
C THR A 189 -5.93 17.56 3.43
N LEU A 190 -6.77 16.55 3.56
CA LEU A 190 -8.21 16.74 3.53
C LEU A 190 -8.69 17.57 4.72
N PRO A 191 -9.71 18.44 4.52
CA PRO A 191 -10.24 19.27 5.59
C PRO A 191 -10.80 18.42 6.73
N PRO A 192 -10.76 18.94 7.96
CA PRO A 192 -11.38 18.27 9.11
C PRO A 192 -12.90 18.10 8.91
N LEU A 193 -13.39 16.92 9.28
CA LEU A 193 -14.82 16.59 9.33
C LEU A 193 -15.48 17.15 10.60
#